data_4ff7a7ff2c3753e6489986bc66607918
#
_entry.id   4ff7a7ff2c3753e6489986bc66607918
#
_cell.length_a   1.000
_cell.length_b   1.000
_cell.length_c   1.000
_cell.angle_alpha   90.00
_cell.angle_beta   90.00
_cell.angle_gamma   90.00
#
_symmetry.space_group_name_H-M   'P 1'
#
loop_
_entity.id
_entity.type
_entity.pdbx_description
1 polymer ?
#
loop_
_entity_poly.entity_id
_entity_poly.type
_entity_poly.pdbx_seq_one_letter_code
_entity_poly.pdbx_strand_id
1 'polypeptide(L)'
;MKKKVICAVLCGMMAASLTGMAAFADDEAKTFTVGFDAEYPPYGYMDDNGEYTGFDLELAQAVCDLEGWELVKTPINWDSKDMELDSGSIDCIWNGFTMTGREEDYTWSKPYVDNSQVIVVKKDAGISALSDLAGKTVGVQAASAALQVLQDEEQQKALADTFAGLQEFADYNSAFVELQAGAVDAIAMDIGVAKYQIENRDNGEDYEILEEHLNSEKYAVGFKKGNTELCDTVNADLDKLLADGTFDKLAEKYELTDMVCLGNDDSEKASSEAESETAAETETAESETESAAE
;
A
#
# COMPACT_ATOMS: atom_id res chain seq x y z
N MET A 1 -3.64 9.65 94.02
CA MET A 1 -2.50 8.88 94.50
C MET A 1 -1.57 8.54 93.37
N LYS A 2 -0.46 9.16 93.41
CA LYS A 2 0.90 8.89 93.02
C LYS A 2 1.12 7.54 92.33
N LYS A 3 1.74 7.51 91.18
CA LYS A 3 2.99 6.75 90.99
C LYS A 3 3.70 7.17 89.73
N LYS A 4 4.94 7.44 89.91
CA LYS A 4 6.02 7.82 88.96
C LYS A 4 6.36 6.63 88.04
N VAL A 5 6.75 6.89 86.86
CA VAL A 5 7.40 5.91 86.02
C VAL A 5 8.62 6.54 85.31
N ILE A 6 9.64 5.79 85.38
CA ILE A 6 11.02 6.02 84.97
C ILE A 6 11.21 5.93 83.49
N CYS A 7 11.98 6.88 82.93
CA CYS A 7 12.55 6.81 81.58
C CYS A 7 13.63 5.72 81.52
N ALA A 8 13.54 4.88 80.48
CA ALA A 8 14.72 4.13 80.01
C ALA A 8 14.94 4.45 78.54
N VAL A 9 16.02 5.14 78.27
CA VAL A 9 16.56 5.40 76.94
C VAL A 9 17.30 4.16 76.48
N LEU A 10 16.82 3.53 75.40
CA LEU A 10 17.61 2.53 74.65
C LEU A 10 17.92 3.10 73.29
N CYS A 11 19.17 3.49 73.09
CA CYS A 11 19.77 3.73 71.78
C CYS A 11 19.88 2.40 71.02
N GLY A 12 19.04 2.18 70.02
CA GLY A 12 19.18 1.08 69.07
C GLY A 12 19.62 1.65 67.73
N MET A 13 20.88 1.35 67.32
CA MET A 13 21.37 1.59 65.96
C MET A 13 20.51 0.79 64.96
N MET A 14 19.68 1.43 64.18
CA MET A 14 19.15 0.85 62.93
C MET A 14 20.11 1.19 61.81
N ALA A 15 20.87 0.16 61.40
CA ALA A 15 21.52 0.15 60.11
C ALA A 15 20.44 0.19 59.01
N ALA A 16 20.32 1.32 58.34
CA ALA A 16 19.50 1.45 57.15
C ALA A 16 20.16 0.64 56.00
N SER A 17 19.67 -0.59 55.80
CA SER A 17 19.87 -1.29 54.54
C SER A 17 19.06 -0.58 53.45
N LEU A 18 19.75 0.29 52.69
CA LEU A 18 19.24 0.71 51.39
C LEU A 18 19.28 -0.50 50.45
N THR A 19 18.22 -1.28 50.45
CA THR A 19 17.88 -2.12 49.30
C THR A 19 17.46 -1.15 48.19
N GLY A 20 18.35 -0.93 47.21
CA GLY A 20 17.97 -0.27 45.99
C GLY A 20 16.83 -1.07 45.36
N MET A 21 15.60 -0.53 45.44
CA MET A 21 14.56 -0.89 44.47
C MET A 21 15.08 -0.38 43.13
N ALA A 22 15.65 -1.30 42.32
CA ALA A 22 15.69 -1.10 40.91
C ALA A 22 14.23 -0.89 40.49
N ALA A 23 13.85 0.34 40.19
CA ALA A 23 12.65 0.60 39.44
C ALA A 23 12.88 -0.09 38.07
N PHE A 24 12.28 -1.23 37.85
CA PHE A 24 12.01 -1.69 36.51
C PHE A 24 11.05 -0.61 35.98
N ALA A 25 11.57 0.33 35.19
CA ALA A 25 10.74 1.04 34.24
C ALA A 25 10.15 -0.08 33.38
N ASP A 26 8.85 -0.33 33.47
CA ASP A 26 8.15 -0.97 32.38
C ASP A 26 8.40 -0.04 31.18
N ASP A 27 9.31 -0.45 30.32
CA ASP A 27 9.50 0.14 29.01
C ASP A 27 8.26 -0.30 28.22
N GLU A 28 7.17 0.48 28.30
CA GLU A 28 6.00 0.24 27.45
C GLU A 28 6.52 0.28 26.02
N ALA A 29 6.32 -0.83 25.30
CA ALA A 29 6.73 -0.91 23.91
C ALA A 29 6.11 0.27 23.13
N LYS A 30 6.91 0.93 22.29
CA LYS A 30 6.42 2.00 21.43
C LYS A 30 5.34 1.40 20.52
N THR A 31 4.19 2.04 20.43
CA THR A 31 3.16 1.66 19.46
C THR A 31 3.49 2.23 18.09
N PHE A 32 3.16 1.47 17.05
CA PHE A 32 3.21 1.90 15.66
C PHE A 32 1.83 1.66 15.02
N THR A 33 1.12 2.75 14.74
CA THR A 33 -0.27 2.73 14.29
C THR A 33 -0.34 2.88 12.77
N VAL A 34 -0.77 1.81 12.10
CA VAL A 34 -0.92 1.76 10.64
C VAL A 34 -2.37 1.98 10.24
N GLY A 35 -2.62 3.02 9.43
CA GLY A 35 -3.92 3.27 8.79
C GLY A 35 -4.04 2.53 7.47
N PHE A 36 -5.17 1.85 7.27
CA PHE A 36 -5.43 1.05 6.07
C PHE A 36 -6.93 0.92 5.77
N ASP A 37 -7.26 0.65 4.52
CA ASP A 37 -8.60 0.24 4.07
C ASP A 37 -8.75 -1.27 4.27
N ALA A 38 -9.72 -1.69 5.11
CA ALA A 38 -9.94 -3.10 5.44
C ALA A 38 -10.66 -3.90 4.33
N GLU A 39 -11.00 -3.26 3.22
CA GLU A 39 -11.64 -3.86 2.04
C GLU A 39 -10.72 -3.86 0.80
N TYR A 40 -9.37 -3.87 1.02
CA TYR A 40 -8.35 -3.71 -0.01
C TYR A 40 -7.38 -4.91 -0.10
N PRO A 41 -7.88 -6.14 -0.33
CA PRO A 41 -7.01 -7.30 -0.51
C PRO A 41 -6.22 -7.20 -1.84
N PRO A 42 -5.00 -7.74 -1.91
CA PRO A 42 -4.29 -8.52 -0.91
C PRO A 42 -3.45 -7.70 0.09
N TYR A 43 -3.50 -6.36 0.05
CA TYR A 43 -2.64 -5.48 0.84
C TYR A 43 -3.09 -5.32 2.29
N GLY A 44 -4.38 -5.01 2.51
CA GLY A 44 -4.98 -4.91 3.84
C GLY A 44 -6.45 -5.29 3.82
N TYR A 45 -6.85 -6.27 4.61
CA TYR A 45 -8.25 -6.74 4.63
C TYR A 45 -8.55 -7.54 5.90
N MET A 46 -9.84 -7.82 6.12
CA MET A 46 -10.29 -8.71 7.17
C MET A 46 -10.43 -10.13 6.62
N ASP A 47 -9.79 -11.11 7.25
CA ASP A 47 -9.88 -12.52 6.85
C ASP A 47 -11.19 -13.17 7.36
N ASP A 48 -11.41 -14.44 7.00
CA ASP A 48 -12.61 -15.21 7.41
C ASP A 48 -12.71 -15.44 8.93
N ASN A 49 -11.63 -15.23 9.68
CA ASN A 49 -11.60 -15.34 11.13
C ASN A 49 -11.94 -14.01 11.83
N GLY A 50 -12.05 -12.93 11.07
CA GLY A 50 -12.29 -11.59 11.55
C GLY A 50 -11.01 -10.86 12.00
N GLU A 51 -9.83 -11.32 11.54
CA GLU A 51 -8.54 -10.71 11.84
C GLU A 51 -8.06 -9.87 10.66
N TYR A 52 -7.43 -8.73 10.94
CA TYR A 52 -6.83 -7.90 9.91
C TYR A 52 -5.50 -8.49 9.44
N THR A 53 -5.40 -8.74 8.15
CA THR A 53 -4.24 -9.33 7.48
C THR A 53 -4.00 -8.68 6.11
N GLY A 54 -2.99 -9.14 5.38
CA GLY A 54 -2.60 -8.66 4.06
C GLY A 54 -1.10 -8.41 3.98
N PHE A 55 -0.60 -8.29 2.75
CA PHE A 55 0.83 -8.12 2.48
C PHE A 55 1.42 -6.96 3.27
N ASP A 56 0.78 -5.80 3.21
CA ASP A 56 1.27 -4.58 3.87
C ASP A 56 1.20 -4.67 5.39
N LEU A 57 0.11 -5.25 5.93
CA LEU A 57 -0.05 -5.41 7.37
C LEU A 57 0.92 -6.43 7.97
N GLU A 58 1.25 -7.50 7.23
CA GLU A 58 2.25 -8.47 7.69
C GLU A 58 3.68 -7.93 7.53
N LEU A 59 3.93 -7.10 6.52
CA LEU A 59 5.19 -6.40 6.37
C LEU A 59 5.40 -5.37 7.49
N ALA A 60 4.34 -4.62 7.86
CA ALA A 60 4.34 -3.72 9.02
C ALA A 60 4.58 -4.48 10.33
N GLN A 61 4.00 -5.68 10.50
CA GLN A 61 4.27 -6.53 11.65
C GLN A 61 5.73 -6.95 11.72
N ALA A 62 6.32 -7.35 10.58
CA ALA A 62 7.73 -7.73 10.53
C ALA A 62 8.67 -6.56 10.90
N VAL A 63 8.34 -5.32 10.50
CA VAL A 63 9.05 -4.11 10.95
C VAL A 63 8.90 -3.91 12.46
N CYS A 64 7.69 -4.03 12.99
CA CYS A 64 7.45 -3.92 14.44
C CYS A 64 8.22 -4.99 15.24
N ASP A 65 8.32 -6.21 14.73
CA ASP A 65 9.07 -7.30 15.36
C ASP A 65 10.58 -7.00 15.42
N LEU A 66 11.15 -6.34 14.38
CA LEU A 66 12.55 -5.91 14.36
C LEU A 66 12.86 -4.81 15.39
N GLU A 67 11.94 -3.88 15.56
CA GLU A 67 12.09 -2.70 16.42
C GLU A 67 11.58 -2.93 17.87
N GLY A 68 10.88 -4.05 18.11
CA GLY A 68 10.23 -4.32 19.40
C GLY A 68 9.04 -3.39 19.67
N TRP A 69 8.37 -2.94 18.61
CA TRP A 69 7.17 -2.11 18.70
C TRP A 69 5.88 -2.96 18.77
N GLU A 70 4.82 -2.37 19.28
CA GLU A 70 3.47 -2.93 19.21
C GLU A 70 2.75 -2.38 17.97
N LEU A 71 2.38 -3.27 17.02
CA LEU A 71 1.59 -2.88 15.85
C LEU A 71 0.13 -2.66 16.20
N VAL A 72 -0.37 -1.46 15.91
CA VAL A 72 -1.80 -1.12 16.01
C VAL A 72 -2.36 -1.00 14.60
N LYS A 73 -3.19 -1.96 14.19
CA LYS A 73 -3.87 -1.98 12.89
C LYS A 73 -5.16 -1.17 12.99
N THR A 74 -5.22 -0.02 12.32
CA THR A 74 -6.35 0.91 12.39
C THR A 74 -7.07 0.99 11.05
N PRO A 75 -8.23 0.33 10.89
CA PRO A 75 -9.03 0.50 9.67
C PRO A 75 -9.58 1.93 9.61
N ILE A 76 -9.46 2.54 8.44
CA ILE A 76 -9.91 3.92 8.17
C ILE A 76 -10.84 3.96 6.95
N ASN A 77 -11.66 5.00 6.85
CA ASN A 77 -12.28 5.33 5.59
C ASN A 77 -11.23 5.96 4.67
N TRP A 78 -11.09 5.43 3.45
CA TRP A 78 -10.00 5.85 2.56
C TRP A 78 -10.02 7.33 2.21
N ASP A 79 -11.17 7.93 2.07
CA ASP A 79 -11.37 9.37 1.81
C ASP A 79 -10.94 10.27 2.98
N SER A 80 -10.79 9.72 4.20
CA SER A 80 -10.34 10.46 5.39
C SER A 80 -8.87 10.24 5.75
N LYS A 81 -8.10 9.48 4.96
CA LYS A 81 -6.71 9.08 5.26
C LYS A 81 -5.79 10.23 5.64
N ASP A 82 -5.91 11.36 4.94
CA ASP A 82 -5.07 12.54 5.16
C ASP A 82 -5.36 13.18 6.51
N MET A 83 -6.64 13.26 6.88
CA MET A 83 -7.08 13.80 8.17
C MET A 83 -6.62 12.90 9.33
N GLU A 84 -6.69 11.58 9.18
CA GLU A 84 -6.23 10.62 10.20
C GLU A 84 -4.71 10.73 10.39
N LEU A 85 -3.94 10.84 9.30
CA LEU A 85 -2.50 11.02 9.34
C LEU A 85 -2.11 12.39 9.93
N ASP A 86 -2.79 13.46 9.52
CA ASP A 86 -2.50 14.81 9.99
C ASP A 86 -2.82 15.03 11.46
N SER A 87 -3.89 14.41 11.96
CA SER A 87 -4.27 14.46 13.38
C SER A 87 -3.33 13.63 14.27
N GLY A 88 -2.54 12.69 13.69
CA GLY A 88 -1.72 11.75 14.44
C GLY A 88 -2.53 10.59 15.02
N SER A 89 -3.75 10.31 14.51
CA SER A 89 -4.52 9.11 14.83
C SER A 89 -3.82 7.85 14.30
N ILE A 90 -3.06 8.00 13.20
CA ILE A 90 -2.21 6.98 12.60
C ILE A 90 -0.80 7.55 12.40
N ASP A 91 0.22 6.70 12.45
CA ASP A 91 1.62 7.07 12.23
C ASP A 91 1.99 7.06 10.76
N CYS A 92 1.34 6.19 9.99
CA CYS A 92 1.52 6.07 8.54
C CYS A 92 0.27 5.52 7.85
N ILE A 93 0.21 5.71 6.53
CA ILE A 93 -0.71 5.02 5.62
C ILE A 93 0.10 3.90 4.95
N TRP A 94 -0.31 2.65 5.15
CA TRP A 94 0.36 1.49 4.57
C TRP A 94 -0.68 0.50 4.06
N ASN A 95 -1.06 0.65 2.79
CA ASN A 95 -2.16 -0.09 2.18
C ASN A 95 -2.18 0.00 0.65
N GLY A 96 -1.12 -0.47 -0.03
CA GLY A 96 -1.03 -0.27 -1.48
C GLY A 96 -1.13 1.21 -1.83
N PHE A 97 -0.36 2.05 -1.12
CA PHE A 97 -0.53 3.49 -1.21
C PHE A 97 0.34 4.09 -2.30
N THR A 98 -0.30 4.62 -3.33
CA THR A 98 0.35 5.19 -4.51
C THR A 98 1.14 6.43 -4.17
N MET A 99 2.46 6.37 -4.38
CA MET A 99 3.37 7.50 -4.26
C MET A 99 3.35 8.38 -5.51
N THR A 100 3.27 7.77 -6.70
CA THR A 100 3.33 8.45 -7.99
C THR A 100 2.25 9.54 -8.09
N GLY A 101 2.69 10.77 -8.39
CA GLY A 101 1.82 11.95 -8.45
C GLY A 101 1.48 12.58 -7.09
N ARG A 102 2.03 12.04 -5.99
CA ARG A 102 1.85 12.55 -4.61
C ARG A 102 3.16 12.74 -3.86
N GLU A 103 4.28 12.79 -4.59
CA GLU A 103 5.64 12.85 -4.01
C GLU A 103 5.82 14.05 -3.07
N GLU A 104 5.13 15.15 -3.38
CA GLU A 104 5.23 16.39 -2.59
C GLU A 104 4.29 16.44 -1.37
N ASP A 105 3.34 15.52 -1.25
CA ASP A 105 2.29 15.59 -0.22
C ASP A 105 2.69 14.91 1.09
N TYR A 106 3.56 13.89 1.02
CA TYR A 106 3.96 13.05 2.14
C TYR A 106 5.48 12.97 2.29
N THR A 107 5.93 12.33 3.35
CA THR A 107 7.26 11.73 3.44
C THR A 107 7.09 10.25 3.10
N TRP A 108 7.77 9.78 2.07
CA TRP A 108 7.59 8.46 1.51
C TRP A 108 8.74 7.53 1.87
N SER A 109 8.42 6.27 2.12
CA SER A 109 9.41 5.20 2.12
C SER A 109 9.98 4.99 0.70
N LYS A 110 10.98 4.11 0.58
CA LYS A 110 11.33 3.50 -0.71
C LYS A 110 10.10 2.81 -1.29
N PRO A 111 9.90 2.87 -2.61
CA PRO A 111 8.84 2.10 -3.25
C PRO A 111 9.13 0.60 -3.12
N TYR A 112 8.07 -0.20 -2.93
CA TYR A 112 8.20 -1.64 -2.72
C TYR A 112 7.33 -2.49 -3.66
N VAL A 113 6.34 -1.89 -4.35
CA VAL A 113 5.50 -2.54 -5.36
C VAL A 113 5.37 -1.66 -6.59
N ASP A 114 5.58 -2.22 -7.78
CA ASP A 114 5.17 -1.68 -9.07
C ASP A 114 3.68 -1.99 -9.27
N ASN A 115 2.86 -0.99 -9.50
CA ASN A 115 1.42 -1.10 -9.71
C ASN A 115 0.99 -0.44 -11.00
N SER A 116 -0.24 -0.70 -11.42
CA SER A 116 -0.91 -0.04 -12.53
C SER A 116 -2.38 0.14 -12.22
N GLN A 117 -2.96 1.24 -12.68
CA GLN A 117 -4.41 1.40 -12.69
C GLN A 117 -4.96 0.75 -13.97
N VAL A 118 -5.96 -0.10 -13.81
CA VAL A 118 -6.55 -0.91 -14.88
C VAL A 118 -8.06 -0.76 -14.93
N ILE A 119 -8.66 -1.30 -15.95
CA ILE A 119 -10.12 -1.41 -16.10
C ILE A 119 -10.53 -2.87 -16.00
N VAL A 120 -11.50 -3.14 -15.13
CA VAL A 120 -12.20 -4.43 -15.00
C VAL A 120 -13.57 -4.32 -15.67
N VAL A 121 -13.91 -5.30 -16.50
CA VAL A 121 -15.19 -5.39 -17.19
C VAL A 121 -15.77 -6.80 -17.10
N LYS A 122 -17.06 -6.94 -17.42
CA LYS A 122 -17.61 -8.27 -17.71
C LYS A 122 -17.18 -8.73 -19.09
N LYS A 123 -16.82 -10.00 -19.26
CA LYS A 123 -16.40 -10.57 -20.55
C LYS A 123 -17.45 -10.48 -21.65
N ASP A 124 -18.73 -10.44 -21.28
CA ASP A 124 -19.84 -10.32 -22.21
C ASP A 124 -20.28 -8.86 -22.48
N ALA A 125 -19.60 -7.86 -21.88
CA ALA A 125 -19.94 -6.44 -22.02
C ALA A 125 -19.63 -5.87 -23.40
N GLY A 126 -18.78 -6.56 -24.20
CA GLY A 126 -18.32 -6.07 -25.51
C GLY A 126 -17.40 -4.86 -25.40
N ILE A 127 -16.66 -4.74 -24.30
CA ILE A 127 -15.64 -3.73 -24.03
C ILE A 127 -14.30 -4.45 -24.07
N SER A 128 -13.40 -4.07 -24.97
CA SER A 128 -12.10 -4.73 -25.15
C SER A 128 -10.90 -3.77 -25.17
N ALA A 129 -11.17 -2.48 -25.23
CA ALA A 129 -10.17 -1.42 -25.24
C ALA A 129 -10.67 -0.21 -24.42
N LEU A 130 -9.78 0.65 -23.98
CA LEU A 130 -10.15 1.88 -23.26
C LEU A 130 -11.09 2.78 -24.06
N SER A 131 -10.96 2.82 -25.39
CA SER A 131 -11.84 3.57 -26.28
C SER A 131 -13.31 3.11 -26.26
N ASP A 132 -13.59 1.85 -25.88
CA ASP A 132 -14.94 1.31 -25.81
C ASP A 132 -15.70 1.81 -24.57
N LEU A 133 -15.02 2.49 -23.64
CA LEU A 133 -15.61 3.11 -22.46
C LEU A 133 -16.40 4.39 -22.79
N ALA A 134 -16.30 4.90 -24.02
CA ALA A 134 -17.08 6.06 -24.45
C ALA A 134 -18.60 5.79 -24.30
N GLY A 135 -19.29 6.66 -23.57
CA GLY A 135 -20.73 6.51 -23.26
C GLY A 135 -21.05 5.43 -22.22
N LYS A 136 -20.06 4.85 -21.54
CA LYS A 136 -20.22 3.87 -20.47
C LYS A 136 -20.16 4.54 -19.09
N THR A 137 -20.72 3.90 -18.08
CA THR A 137 -20.59 4.32 -16.68
C THR A 137 -19.45 3.54 -16.05
N VAL A 138 -18.44 4.26 -15.54
CA VAL A 138 -17.26 3.67 -14.89
C VAL A 138 -17.35 3.87 -13.39
N GLY A 139 -17.19 2.80 -12.62
CA GLY A 139 -17.07 2.82 -11.16
C GLY A 139 -15.62 3.04 -10.74
N VAL A 140 -15.41 3.72 -9.62
CA VAL A 140 -14.08 3.95 -9.05
C VAL A 140 -14.19 4.13 -7.54
N GLN A 141 -13.14 3.80 -6.77
CA GLN A 141 -13.15 4.14 -5.35
C GLN A 141 -12.89 5.63 -5.14
N ALA A 142 -13.62 6.23 -4.20
CA ALA A 142 -13.43 7.63 -3.80
C ALA A 142 -12.00 7.87 -3.27
N ALA A 143 -11.41 9.00 -3.61
CA ALA A 143 -10.04 9.41 -3.23
C ALA A 143 -8.94 8.38 -3.59
N SER A 144 -9.20 7.46 -4.53
CA SER A 144 -8.21 6.50 -5.05
C SER A 144 -7.24 7.12 -6.05
N ALA A 145 -6.16 6.40 -6.37
CA ALA A 145 -5.25 6.77 -7.45
C ALA A 145 -5.95 6.66 -8.81
N ALA A 146 -6.81 5.64 -9.04
CA ALA A 146 -7.62 5.53 -10.26
C ALA A 146 -8.47 6.77 -10.51
N LEU A 147 -9.15 7.29 -9.47
CA LEU A 147 -9.93 8.52 -9.59
C LEU A 147 -9.06 9.72 -9.94
N GLN A 148 -7.89 9.85 -9.30
CA GLN A 148 -6.93 10.92 -9.60
C GLN A 148 -6.48 10.86 -11.06
N VAL A 149 -6.08 9.70 -11.56
CA VAL A 149 -5.67 9.48 -12.96
C VAL A 149 -6.78 9.87 -13.94
N LEU A 150 -8.02 9.53 -13.64
CA LEU A 150 -9.19 9.86 -14.48
C LEU A 150 -9.62 11.34 -14.41
N GLN A 151 -9.13 12.09 -13.42
CA GLN A 151 -9.42 13.52 -13.25
C GLN A 151 -8.27 14.42 -13.71
N ASP A 152 -7.08 13.86 -13.88
CA ASP A 152 -5.87 14.60 -14.24
C ASP A 152 -5.82 14.88 -15.75
N GLU A 153 -5.71 16.19 -16.12
CA GLU A 153 -5.66 16.68 -17.50
C GLU A 153 -4.43 16.18 -18.27
N GLU A 154 -3.35 15.85 -17.56
CA GLU A 154 -2.10 15.34 -18.16
C GLU A 154 -2.10 13.80 -18.30
N GLN A 155 -3.12 13.12 -17.74
CA GLN A 155 -3.27 11.67 -17.78
C GLN A 155 -4.52 11.23 -18.55
N GLN A 156 -5.55 10.68 -17.85
CA GLN A 156 -6.69 10.04 -18.50
C GLN A 156 -7.99 10.86 -18.47
N LYS A 157 -7.93 12.14 -18.12
CA LYS A 157 -9.12 12.99 -18.10
C LYS A 157 -9.82 13.05 -19.47
N ALA A 158 -9.07 13.10 -20.55
CA ALA A 158 -9.65 13.11 -21.91
C ALA A 158 -10.45 11.83 -22.21
N LEU A 159 -10.03 10.68 -21.69
CA LEU A 159 -10.77 9.42 -21.75
C LEU A 159 -12.02 9.51 -20.86
N ALA A 160 -11.86 9.93 -19.61
CA ALA A 160 -12.96 10.04 -18.64
C ALA A 160 -14.07 11.00 -19.11
N ASP A 161 -13.71 12.08 -19.82
CA ASP A 161 -14.67 13.02 -20.41
C ASP A 161 -15.58 12.39 -21.50
N THR A 162 -15.21 11.20 -22.01
CA THR A 162 -16.05 10.42 -22.94
C THR A 162 -17.08 9.53 -22.24
N PHE A 163 -16.94 9.30 -20.95
CA PHE A 163 -17.84 8.43 -20.18
C PHE A 163 -19.26 9.01 -20.09
N ALA A 164 -20.27 8.15 -19.95
CA ALA A 164 -21.60 8.59 -19.58
C ALA A 164 -21.66 9.07 -18.13
N GLY A 165 -20.82 8.51 -17.27
CA GLY A 165 -20.68 8.88 -15.87
C GLY A 165 -19.48 8.20 -15.21
N LEU A 166 -18.91 8.87 -14.22
CA LEU A 166 -17.92 8.34 -13.29
C LEU A 166 -18.60 8.26 -11.92
N GLN A 167 -18.74 7.04 -11.39
CA GLN A 167 -19.44 6.78 -10.13
C GLN A 167 -18.45 6.39 -9.05
N GLU A 168 -18.43 7.15 -7.95
CA GLU A 168 -17.56 6.90 -6.82
C GLU A 168 -18.20 5.95 -5.80
N PHE A 169 -17.40 5.03 -5.25
CA PHE A 169 -17.76 4.07 -4.22
C PHE A 169 -16.84 4.20 -3.03
N ALA A 170 -17.29 3.79 -1.86
CA ALA A 170 -16.43 3.77 -0.67
C ALA A 170 -15.32 2.71 -0.76
N ASP A 171 -15.63 1.57 -1.38
CA ASP A 171 -14.76 0.41 -1.54
C ASP A 171 -15.03 -0.33 -2.85
N TYR A 172 -14.08 -1.21 -3.26
CA TYR A 172 -14.21 -1.97 -4.50
C TYR A 172 -15.20 -3.14 -4.40
N ASN A 173 -15.50 -3.66 -3.22
CA ASN A 173 -16.54 -4.69 -3.07
C ASN A 173 -17.90 -4.13 -3.50
N SER A 174 -18.21 -2.90 -3.06
CA SER A 174 -19.42 -2.16 -3.47
C SER A 174 -19.46 -1.90 -4.98
N ALA A 175 -18.31 -1.50 -5.57
CA ALA A 175 -18.20 -1.28 -7.01
C ALA A 175 -18.45 -2.57 -7.81
N PHE A 176 -17.93 -3.71 -7.37
CA PHE A 176 -18.18 -5.01 -8.01
C PHE A 176 -19.64 -5.46 -7.91
N VAL A 177 -20.34 -5.16 -6.81
CA VAL A 177 -21.79 -5.44 -6.70
C VAL A 177 -22.56 -4.66 -7.78
N GLU A 178 -22.22 -3.41 -7.99
CA GLU A 178 -22.86 -2.56 -9.02
C GLU A 178 -22.46 -2.97 -10.44
N LEU A 179 -21.22 -3.42 -10.67
CA LEU A 179 -20.78 -4.00 -11.95
C LEU A 179 -21.56 -5.30 -12.26
N GLN A 180 -21.72 -6.16 -11.25
CA GLN A 180 -22.52 -7.39 -11.39
C GLN A 180 -23.98 -7.08 -11.73
N ALA A 181 -24.56 -6.09 -11.07
CA ALA A 181 -25.93 -5.65 -11.31
C ALA A 181 -26.11 -4.91 -12.65
N GLY A 182 -25.02 -4.47 -13.29
CA GLY A 182 -25.05 -3.69 -14.53
C GLY A 182 -25.42 -2.22 -14.32
N ALA A 183 -25.25 -1.69 -13.11
CA ALA A 183 -25.40 -0.27 -12.80
C ALA A 183 -24.16 0.54 -13.22
N VAL A 184 -23.00 -0.10 -13.23
CA VAL A 184 -21.78 0.37 -13.90
C VAL A 184 -21.38 -0.65 -14.97
N ASP A 185 -20.69 -0.20 -16.02
CA ASP A 185 -20.22 -1.03 -17.13
C ASP A 185 -18.77 -1.53 -16.90
N ALA A 186 -17.98 -0.80 -16.13
CA ALA A 186 -16.58 -1.06 -15.85
C ALA A 186 -16.18 -0.53 -14.48
N ILE A 187 -15.05 -1.00 -13.94
CA ILE A 187 -14.42 -0.47 -12.72
C ILE A 187 -12.98 -0.09 -13.04
N ALA A 188 -12.57 1.14 -12.67
CA ALA A 188 -11.17 1.57 -12.66
C ALA A 188 -10.57 1.29 -11.30
N MET A 189 -9.45 0.53 -11.25
CA MET A 189 -8.87 0.07 -10.00
C MET A 189 -7.42 -0.42 -10.16
N ASP A 190 -6.78 -0.72 -9.05
CA ASP A 190 -5.43 -1.24 -8.97
C ASP A 190 -5.35 -2.70 -9.45
N ILE A 191 -4.33 -3.03 -10.26
CA ILE A 191 -4.22 -4.35 -10.89
C ILE A 191 -4.06 -5.48 -9.86
N GLY A 192 -3.33 -5.27 -8.75
CA GLY A 192 -3.17 -6.28 -7.70
C GLY A 192 -4.50 -6.58 -7.02
N VAL A 193 -5.29 -5.54 -6.71
CA VAL A 193 -6.63 -5.68 -6.14
C VAL A 193 -7.59 -6.31 -7.15
N ALA A 194 -7.53 -5.91 -8.43
CA ALA A 194 -8.36 -6.48 -9.49
C ALA A 194 -8.15 -7.98 -9.65
N LYS A 195 -6.89 -8.43 -9.71
CA LYS A 195 -6.53 -9.85 -9.78
C LYS A 195 -7.10 -10.63 -8.58
N TYR A 196 -6.82 -10.16 -7.36
CA TYR A 196 -7.31 -10.80 -6.15
C TYR A 196 -8.84 -10.88 -6.13
N GLN A 197 -9.53 -9.80 -6.45
CA GLN A 197 -10.99 -9.73 -6.46
C GLN A 197 -11.60 -10.69 -7.49
N ILE A 198 -11.00 -10.83 -8.67
CA ILE A 198 -11.46 -11.76 -9.71
C ILE A 198 -11.20 -13.20 -9.30
N GLU A 199 -10.03 -13.52 -8.77
CA GLU A 199 -9.63 -14.89 -8.40
C GLU A 199 -10.44 -15.44 -7.22
N ASN A 200 -10.86 -14.58 -6.29
CA ASN A 200 -11.53 -14.98 -5.05
C ASN A 200 -13.06 -14.80 -5.06
N ARG A 201 -13.67 -14.44 -6.20
CA ARG A 201 -15.13 -14.38 -6.34
C ARG A 201 -15.69 -15.67 -6.93
N ASP A 202 -16.87 -16.10 -6.46
CA ASP A 202 -17.58 -17.27 -6.99
C ASP A 202 -17.84 -17.17 -8.51
N ASN A 203 -18.02 -15.95 -9.03
CA ASN A 203 -18.25 -15.64 -10.45
C ASN A 203 -17.08 -14.86 -11.08
N GLY A 204 -15.87 -15.01 -10.57
CA GLY A 204 -14.72 -14.27 -11.07
C GLY A 204 -14.40 -14.55 -12.54
N GLU A 205 -14.76 -15.76 -13.03
CA GLU A 205 -14.62 -16.16 -14.44
C GLU A 205 -15.45 -15.28 -15.41
N ASP A 206 -16.44 -14.53 -14.92
CA ASP A 206 -17.26 -13.63 -15.72
C ASP A 206 -16.58 -12.27 -16.00
N TYR A 207 -15.47 -11.98 -15.32
CA TYR A 207 -14.76 -10.70 -15.41
C TYR A 207 -13.41 -10.86 -16.11
N GLU A 208 -12.90 -9.75 -16.63
CA GLU A 208 -11.58 -9.62 -17.19
C GLU A 208 -11.00 -8.24 -16.95
N ILE A 209 -9.67 -8.16 -16.94
CA ILE A 209 -8.90 -6.93 -16.90
C ILE A 209 -8.53 -6.59 -18.33
N LEU A 210 -8.74 -5.34 -18.77
CA LEU A 210 -8.31 -4.91 -20.10
C LEU A 210 -6.78 -4.92 -20.19
N GLU A 211 -6.26 -5.24 -21.39
CA GLU A 211 -4.80 -5.25 -21.62
C GLU A 211 -4.18 -3.84 -21.56
N GLU A 212 -4.95 -2.81 -21.93
CA GLU A 212 -4.51 -1.42 -21.84
C GLU A 212 -4.65 -0.92 -20.42
N HIS A 213 -3.55 -0.40 -19.85
CA HIS A 213 -3.54 0.20 -18.52
C HIS A 213 -3.81 1.71 -18.59
N LEU A 214 -4.41 2.25 -17.54
CA LEU A 214 -4.63 3.70 -17.41
C LEU A 214 -3.32 4.43 -17.12
N ASN A 215 -2.45 3.85 -16.28
CA ASN A 215 -1.11 4.33 -15.96
C ASN A 215 -0.25 3.20 -15.37
N SER A 216 1.03 3.53 -15.08
CA SER A 216 1.91 2.75 -14.22
C SER A 216 2.35 3.62 -13.04
N GLU A 217 2.46 3.04 -11.86
CA GLU A 217 2.73 3.76 -10.62
C GLU A 217 3.47 2.88 -9.60
N LYS A 218 3.89 3.47 -8.48
CA LYS A 218 4.59 2.76 -7.42
C LYS A 218 3.88 2.93 -6.08
N TYR A 219 3.86 1.86 -5.28
CA TYR A 219 3.43 1.91 -3.89
C TYR A 219 4.59 2.14 -2.95
N ALA A 220 4.35 2.96 -1.94
CA ALA A 220 5.25 3.21 -0.83
C ALA A 220 4.45 3.46 0.46
N VAL A 221 5.12 3.42 1.61
CA VAL A 221 4.53 3.81 2.89
C VAL A 221 4.50 5.32 2.98
N GLY A 222 3.31 5.89 3.21
CA GLY A 222 3.13 7.33 3.34
C GLY A 222 3.14 7.77 4.81
N PHE A 223 4.07 8.65 5.16
CA PHE A 223 4.16 9.29 6.47
C PHE A 223 3.74 10.75 6.38
N LYS A 224 3.31 11.33 7.52
CA LYS A 224 3.09 12.76 7.58
C LYS A 224 4.31 13.52 7.08
N LYS A 225 4.09 14.52 6.23
CA LYS A 225 5.19 15.31 5.63
C LYS A 225 6.13 15.86 6.71
N GLY A 226 7.42 15.58 6.55
CA GLY A 226 8.49 15.94 7.49
C GLY A 226 8.79 14.88 8.56
N ASN A 227 8.05 13.78 8.65
CA ASN A 227 8.35 12.69 9.59
C ASN A 227 9.44 11.76 9.00
N THR A 228 10.66 12.29 8.86
CA THR A 228 11.78 11.56 8.25
C THR A 228 12.36 10.51 9.16
N GLU A 229 12.36 10.70 10.49
CA GLU A 229 12.94 9.76 11.44
C GLU A 229 12.24 8.40 11.40
N LEU A 230 10.91 8.41 11.43
CA LEU A 230 10.12 7.18 11.34
C LEU A 230 10.24 6.53 9.96
N CYS A 231 10.21 7.32 8.90
CA CYS A 231 10.41 6.88 7.53
C CYS A 231 11.77 6.20 7.32
N ASP A 232 12.85 6.82 7.83
CA ASP A 232 14.21 6.27 7.74
C ASP A 232 14.34 4.93 8.49
N THR A 233 13.68 4.80 9.66
CA THR A 233 13.63 3.54 10.41
C THR A 233 12.95 2.46 9.59
N VAL A 234 11.74 2.73 9.06
CA VAL A 234 11.00 1.77 8.23
C VAL A 234 11.80 1.39 6.97
N ASN A 235 12.46 2.34 6.30
CA ASN A 235 13.32 2.06 5.16
C ASN A 235 14.48 1.13 5.49
N ALA A 236 15.13 1.35 6.63
CA ALA A 236 16.24 0.50 7.08
C ALA A 236 15.76 -0.93 7.42
N ASP A 237 14.54 -1.06 7.93
CA ASP A 237 13.95 -2.36 8.24
C ASP A 237 13.45 -3.08 6.99
N LEU A 238 12.87 -2.38 6.03
CA LEU A 238 12.55 -2.95 4.71
C LEU A 238 13.80 -3.53 4.03
N ASP A 239 14.95 -2.84 4.09
CA ASP A 239 16.21 -3.36 3.57
C ASP A 239 16.66 -4.65 4.30
N LYS A 240 16.47 -4.73 5.63
CA LYS A 240 16.79 -5.94 6.42
C LYS A 240 15.86 -7.11 6.05
N LEU A 241 14.55 -6.84 5.90
CA LEU A 241 13.54 -7.85 5.55
C LEU A 241 13.74 -8.37 4.12
N LEU A 242 14.20 -7.52 3.20
CA LEU A 242 14.61 -7.96 1.87
C LEU A 242 15.86 -8.84 1.94
N ALA A 243 16.88 -8.41 2.69
CA ALA A 243 18.16 -9.12 2.80
C ALA A 243 18.03 -10.51 3.47
N ASP A 244 17.10 -10.70 4.40
CA ASP A 244 16.85 -11.98 5.08
C ASP A 244 15.80 -12.85 4.37
N GLY A 245 15.18 -12.34 3.28
CA GLY A 245 14.18 -13.03 2.46
C GLY A 245 12.78 -13.07 3.08
N THR A 246 12.51 -12.30 4.13
CA THR A 246 11.16 -12.19 4.71
C THR A 246 10.22 -11.45 3.76
N PHE A 247 10.69 -10.37 3.13
CA PHE A 247 9.95 -9.63 2.13
C PHE A 247 9.49 -10.52 0.97
N ASP A 248 10.41 -11.30 0.38
CA ASP A 248 10.13 -12.19 -0.74
C ASP A 248 9.13 -13.30 -0.37
N LYS A 249 9.22 -13.86 0.84
CA LYS A 249 8.26 -14.86 1.33
C LYS A 249 6.86 -14.28 1.51
N LEU A 250 6.74 -13.03 1.94
CA LEU A 250 5.46 -12.33 2.02
C LEU A 250 4.91 -12.04 0.62
N ALA A 251 5.76 -11.61 -0.32
CA ALA A 251 5.37 -11.42 -1.71
C ALA A 251 4.87 -12.73 -2.35
N GLU A 252 5.55 -13.85 -2.11
CA GLU A 252 5.12 -15.18 -2.57
C GLU A 252 3.77 -15.59 -1.93
N LYS A 253 3.62 -15.39 -0.62
CA LYS A 253 2.38 -15.71 0.12
C LYS A 253 1.15 -15.01 -0.44
N TYR A 254 1.31 -13.75 -0.88
CA TYR A 254 0.22 -12.92 -1.40
C TYR A 254 0.17 -12.83 -2.92
N GLU A 255 0.95 -13.68 -3.63
CA GLU A 255 1.00 -13.77 -5.10
C GLU A 255 1.41 -12.45 -5.78
N LEU A 256 2.30 -11.68 -5.11
CA LEU A 256 2.80 -10.36 -5.56
C LEU A 256 4.23 -10.41 -6.09
N THR A 257 4.84 -11.60 -6.26
CA THR A 257 6.25 -11.76 -6.63
C THR A 257 6.64 -10.98 -7.89
N ASP A 258 5.75 -10.95 -8.90
CA ASP A 258 6.00 -10.25 -10.17
C ASP A 258 5.76 -8.73 -10.07
N MET A 259 5.25 -8.24 -8.94
CA MET A 259 4.89 -6.85 -8.73
C MET A 259 5.83 -6.14 -7.74
N VAL A 260 6.62 -6.88 -6.96
CA VAL A 260 7.52 -6.25 -5.97
C VAL A 260 8.75 -5.65 -6.65
N CYS A 261 9.15 -4.46 -6.17
CA CYS A 261 10.26 -3.71 -6.74
C CYS A 261 11.29 -3.23 -5.70
N LEU A 262 11.13 -3.57 -4.42
CA LEU A 262 12.06 -3.18 -3.38
C LEU A 262 13.46 -3.72 -3.68
N GLY A 263 14.48 -2.83 -3.70
CA GLY A 263 15.87 -3.18 -4.00
C GLY A 263 16.19 -3.24 -5.51
N ASN A 264 15.20 -3.07 -6.40
CA ASN A 264 15.46 -2.92 -7.82
C ASN A 264 15.87 -1.47 -8.09
N ASP A 265 17.13 -1.26 -8.49
CA ASP A 265 17.59 0.06 -8.92
C ASP A 265 16.95 0.39 -10.27
N ASP A 266 16.12 1.43 -10.35
CA ASP A 266 15.51 1.91 -11.61
C ASP A 266 16.57 2.26 -12.69
N SER A 267 17.85 2.38 -12.30
CA SER A 267 18.98 2.58 -13.20
C SER A 267 19.29 1.37 -14.10
N GLU A 268 18.95 0.14 -13.67
CA GLU A 268 19.19 -1.06 -14.49
C GLU A 268 18.07 -1.32 -15.51
N LYS A 269 16.80 -0.98 -15.19
CA LYS A 269 15.69 -1.09 -16.16
C LYS A 269 15.80 -0.08 -17.31
N ALA A 270 16.15 1.17 -17.00
CA ALA A 270 16.36 2.21 -18.01
C ALA A 270 17.53 1.88 -18.97
N SER A 271 18.56 1.16 -18.50
CA SER A 271 19.67 0.71 -19.35
C SER A 271 19.29 -0.48 -20.23
N SER A 272 18.44 -1.40 -19.75
CA SER A 272 18.00 -2.57 -20.53
C SER A 272 16.96 -2.20 -21.61
N GLU A 273 16.09 -1.23 -21.35
CA GLU A 273 15.15 -0.70 -22.35
C GLU A 273 15.88 0.12 -23.42
N ALA A 274 16.86 0.97 -23.03
CA ALA A 274 17.70 1.72 -23.96
C ALA A 274 18.58 0.81 -24.83
N GLU A 275 19.08 -0.32 -24.31
CA GLU A 275 19.83 -1.31 -25.08
C GLU A 275 18.93 -2.10 -26.04
N SER A 276 17.66 -2.35 -25.70
CA SER A 276 16.70 -3.04 -26.58
C SER A 276 16.21 -2.15 -27.72
N GLU A 277 15.97 -0.86 -27.47
CA GLU A 277 15.63 0.11 -28.52
C GLU A 277 16.79 0.36 -29.46
N THR A 278 18.04 0.47 -28.97
CA THR A 278 19.23 0.65 -29.82
C THR A 278 19.53 -0.58 -30.67
N ALA A 279 19.25 -1.79 -30.19
CA ALA A 279 19.40 -3.02 -30.96
C ALA A 279 18.34 -3.14 -32.06
N ALA A 280 17.10 -2.71 -31.82
CA ALA A 280 16.03 -2.72 -32.82
C ALA A 280 16.26 -1.67 -33.93
N GLU A 281 16.79 -0.48 -33.60
CA GLU A 281 17.14 0.54 -34.60
C GLU A 281 18.36 0.13 -35.47
N THR A 282 19.29 -0.64 -34.90
CA THR A 282 20.47 -1.11 -35.63
C THR A 282 20.12 -2.22 -36.65
N GLU A 283 19.20 -3.14 -36.29
CA GLU A 283 18.72 -4.17 -37.23
C GLU A 283 17.88 -3.61 -38.38
N THR A 284 17.10 -2.54 -38.16
CA THR A 284 16.34 -1.87 -39.22
C THR A 284 17.23 -1.08 -40.16
N ALA A 285 18.32 -0.48 -39.67
CA ALA A 285 19.26 0.27 -40.51
C ALA A 285 20.12 -0.64 -41.40
N GLU A 286 20.51 -1.84 -40.96
CA GLU A 286 21.24 -2.82 -41.77
C GLU A 286 20.37 -3.46 -42.86
N SER A 287 19.05 -3.65 -42.62
CA SER A 287 18.15 -4.23 -43.63
C SER A 287 17.80 -3.26 -44.77
N GLU A 288 17.86 -1.93 -44.55
CA GLU A 288 17.61 -0.92 -45.57
C GLU A 288 18.84 -0.68 -46.46
N THR A 289 20.06 -0.95 -45.96
CA THR A 289 21.29 -0.79 -46.77
C THR A 289 21.55 -1.98 -47.70
N GLU A 290 21.05 -3.18 -47.43
CA GLU A 290 21.18 -4.37 -48.28
C GLU A 290 20.20 -4.37 -49.45
N SER A 291 19.04 -3.69 -49.33
CA SER A 291 18.03 -3.57 -50.40
C SER A 291 18.31 -2.50 -51.44
N ALA A 292 19.35 -1.67 -51.25
CA ALA A 292 19.72 -0.60 -52.18
C ALA A 292 20.93 -0.97 -53.08
N ALA A 293 21.45 -2.18 -52.98
CA ALA A 293 22.66 -2.65 -53.69
C ALA A 293 22.41 -3.74 -54.76
N GLU A 294 21.14 -4.03 -55.13
CA GLU A 294 20.79 -4.90 -56.27
C GLU A 294 20.16 -4.15 -57.43
#